data_a3ee8b0ce24197020f7c37eba602fd4a
#
_entry.id   a3ee8b0ce24197020f7c37eba602fd4a
#
_cell.length_a   1.000
_cell.length_b   1.000
_cell.length_c   1.000
_cell.angle_alpha   90.00
_cell.angle_beta   90.00
_cell.angle_gamma   90.00
#
_symmetry.space_group_name_H-M   'P 1'
#
loop_
_entity.id
_entity.type
_entity.pdbx_description
1 polymer ?
#
loop_
_entity_poly.entity_id
_entity_poly.type
_entity_poly.pdbx_seq_one_letter_code
_entity_poly.pdbx_strand_id
1 'polypeptide(L)'
;MAALGPITLRGTHIQLEPMRSVHAEALLEAGRSPEIWEWMPARPLTAEAMDAWLARASQAEAQGHEYPFVVVRLTDGRVIGSTRYLEVHEDDRTVEIGWTWYTPDAWGGIVNPQAKYLLMRHAFEDWHAIRVALKTDVKNVHSQAAIKKLGARFEGTMRNQRIRPDGTYRDTVVFSIIESEWPGVKLRLEKRLADASGQQP
;
A
#
# COMPACT_ATOMS: atom_id res chain seq x y z
N MET A 1 -0.84 2.47 -23.20
CA MET A 1 -0.49 2.36 -21.78
C MET A 1 -1.72 2.82 -20.99
N ALA A 2 -2.23 2.01 -20.05
CA ALA A 2 -3.33 2.43 -19.20
C ALA A 2 -2.85 3.50 -18.21
N ALA A 3 -3.76 4.32 -17.67
CA ALA A 3 -3.42 5.22 -16.58
C ALA A 3 -3.16 4.43 -15.29
N LEU A 4 -2.26 4.90 -14.44
CA LEU A 4 -1.98 4.28 -13.15
C LEU A 4 -3.15 4.42 -12.15
N GLY A 5 -3.95 5.46 -12.28
CA GLY A 5 -5.17 5.73 -11.51
C GLY A 5 -5.87 7.01 -11.99
N PRO A 6 -7.01 7.35 -11.40
CA PRO A 6 -7.79 6.56 -10.45
C PRO A 6 -8.49 5.35 -11.10
N ILE A 7 -8.37 4.18 -10.48
CA ILE A 7 -8.93 2.91 -10.99
C ILE A 7 -9.40 2.03 -9.82
N THR A 8 -10.39 1.16 -10.07
CA THR A 8 -10.79 0.12 -9.12
C THR A 8 -10.11 -1.20 -9.49
N LEU A 9 -9.40 -1.81 -8.52
CA LEU A 9 -8.74 -3.10 -8.68
C LEU A 9 -9.42 -4.16 -7.81
N ARG A 10 -9.99 -5.18 -8.44
CA ARG A 10 -10.77 -6.20 -7.73
C ARG A 10 -10.02 -7.53 -7.65
N GLY A 11 -9.92 -8.06 -6.43
CA GLY A 11 -9.44 -9.40 -6.12
C GLY A 11 -10.57 -10.34 -5.72
N THR A 12 -10.20 -11.45 -5.09
CA THR A 12 -11.14 -12.46 -4.57
C THR A 12 -11.63 -12.14 -3.15
N HIS A 13 -10.81 -11.48 -2.34
CA HIS A 13 -11.11 -11.16 -0.93
C HIS A 13 -11.30 -9.68 -0.67
N ILE A 14 -10.61 -8.84 -1.46
CA ILE A 14 -10.65 -7.39 -1.31
C ILE A 14 -10.81 -6.70 -2.67
N GLN A 15 -11.23 -5.45 -2.57
CA GLN A 15 -11.24 -4.49 -3.67
C GLN A 15 -10.48 -3.24 -3.23
N LEU A 16 -9.69 -2.68 -4.13
CA LEU A 16 -9.04 -1.38 -3.97
C LEU A 16 -9.85 -0.36 -4.77
N GLU A 17 -10.43 0.60 -4.09
CA GLU A 17 -11.21 1.68 -4.70
C GLU A 17 -10.47 3.00 -4.58
N PRO A 18 -10.59 3.91 -5.56
CA PRO A 18 -10.05 5.26 -5.43
C PRO A 18 -10.58 5.92 -4.16
N MET A 19 -9.66 6.42 -3.33
CA MET A 19 -10.02 7.09 -2.09
C MET A 19 -10.75 8.41 -2.37
N ARG A 20 -11.88 8.65 -1.69
CA ARG A 20 -12.69 9.86 -1.83
C ARG A 20 -13.18 10.32 -0.47
N SER A 21 -13.67 11.58 -0.37
CA SER A 21 -14.18 12.16 0.87
C SER A 21 -15.32 11.34 1.50
N VAL A 22 -16.13 10.68 0.69
CA VAL A 22 -17.21 9.78 1.16
C VAL A 22 -16.70 8.64 2.05
N HIS A 23 -15.42 8.29 1.95
CA HIS A 23 -14.81 7.24 2.78
C HIS A 23 -14.31 7.74 4.16
N ALA A 24 -14.45 9.03 4.49
CA ALA A 24 -13.87 9.63 5.70
C ALA A 24 -14.28 8.92 6.98
N GLU A 25 -15.59 8.71 7.17
CA GLU A 25 -16.14 8.04 8.36
C GLU A 25 -15.67 6.59 8.46
N ALA A 26 -15.73 5.84 7.36
CA ALA A 26 -15.30 4.45 7.31
C ALA A 26 -13.80 4.28 7.56
N LEU A 27 -12.96 5.20 7.04
CA LEU A 27 -11.51 5.21 7.30
C LEU A 27 -11.19 5.60 8.74
N LEU A 28 -11.92 6.56 9.33
CA LEU A 28 -11.77 6.93 10.73
C LEU A 28 -12.10 5.73 11.64
N GLU A 29 -13.20 5.04 11.36
CA GLU A 29 -13.58 3.82 12.07
C GLU A 29 -12.52 2.72 11.93
N ALA A 30 -12.08 2.42 10.71
CA ALA A 30 -11.05 1.42 10.44
C ALA A 30 -9.70 1.78 11.10
N GLY A 31 -9.37 3.06 11.19
CA GLY A 31 -8.12 3.58 11.73
C GLY A 31 -8.13 3.83 13.25
N ARG A 32 -9.14 3.40 14.01
CA ARG A 32 -9.27 3.69 15.45
C ARG A 32 -8.14 3.14 16.31
N SER A 33 -7.56 1.99 15.93
CA SER A 33 -6.49 1.38 16.72
C SER A 33 -5.19 2.20 16.60
N PRO A 34 -4.63 2.74 17.70
CA PRO A 34 -3.40 3.53 17.66
C PRO A 34 -2.19 2.77 17.11
N GLU A 35 -2.18 1.45 17.24
CA GLU A 35 -1.10 0.56 16.78
C GLU A 35 -0.90 0.62 15.25
N ILE A 36 -1.98 0.89 14.50
CA ILE A 36 -1.94 1.06 13.04
C ILE A 36 -0.95 2.17 12.64
N TRP A 37 -0.88 3.21 13.45
CA TRP A 37 -0.16 4.45 13.15
C TRP A 37 1.25 4.51 13.71
N GLU A 38 1.72 3.45 14.37
CA GLU A 38 3.05 3.43 15.01
C GLU A 38 4.17 3.83 14.04
N TRP A 39 4.11 3.32 12.80
CA TRP A 39 5.14 3.55 11.77
C TRP A 39 4.70 4.54 10.68
N MET A 40 3.51 5.12 10.82
CA MET A 40 2.95 6.04 9.84
C MET A 40 3.35 7.50 10.16
N PRO A 41 3.58 8.33 9.13
CA PRO A 41 3.96 9.73 9.32
C PRO A 41 2.79 10.63 9.79
N ALA A 42 1.56 10.13 9.76
CA ALA A 42 0.36 10.83 10.24
C ALA A 42 -0.51 9.88 11.05
N ARG A 43 -1.27 10.44 11.99
CA ARG A 43 -2.20 9.72 12.88
C ARG A 43 -3.57 10.42 12.88
N PRO A 44 -4.39 10.26 11.85
CA PRO A 44 -5.69 10.93 11.72
C PRO A 44 -6.76 10.24 12.59
N LEU A 45 -6.71 10.49 13.90
CA LEU A 45 -7.58 9.84 14.89
C LEU A 45 -8.84 10.66 15.24
N THR A 46 -9.03 11.84 14.63
CA THR A 46 -10.25 12.65 14.74
C THR A 46 -10.85 12.89 13.36
N ALA A 47 -12.14 13.26 13.30
CA ALA A 47 -12.81 13.55 12.04
C ALA A 47 -12.07 14.64 11.25
N GLU A 48 -11.72 15.74 11.91
CA GLU A 48 -11.00 16.88 11.28
C GLU A 48 -9.62 16.46 10.76
N ALA A 49 -8.89 15.62 11.53
CA ALA A 49 -7.59 15.11 11.11
C ALA A 49 -7.71 14.14 9.93
N MET A 50 -8.77 13.33 9.89
CA MET A 50 -9.05 12.41 8.77
C MET A 50 -9.42 13.20 7.51
N ASP A 51 -10.28 14.21 7.62
CA ASP A 51 -10.66 15.08 6.51
C ASP A 51 -9.43 15.81 5.94
N ALA A 52 -8.56 16.35 6.80
CA ALA A 52 -7.32 16.98 6.37
C ALA A 52 -6.35 15.99 5.71
N TRP A 53 -6.31 14.73 6.17
CA TRP A 53 -5.49 13.67 5.58
C TRP A 53 -6.00 13.26 4.18
N LEU A 54 -7.33 13.16 4.02
CA LEU A 54 -8.00 12.91 2.74
C LEU A 54 -7.81 14.07 1.76
N ALA A 55 -7.94 15.32 2.23
CA ALA A 55 -7.76 16.49 1.38
C ALA A 55 -6.34 16.54 0.79
N ARG A 56 -5.30 16.25 1.61
CA ARG A 56 -3.91 16.15 1.12
C ARG A 56 -3.73 15.04 0.10
N ALA A 57 -4.35 13.88 0.33
CA ALA A 57 -4.30 12.76 -0.60
C ALA A 57 -4.96 13.11 -1.96
N SER A 58 -6.13 13.76 -1.92
CA SER A 58 -6.84 14.24 -3.11
C SER A 58 -6.05 15.30 -3.88
N GLN A 59 -5.37 16.20 -3.18
CA GLN A 59 -4.50 17.20 -3.81
C GLN A 59 -3.30 16.55 -4.51
N ALA A 60 -2.66 15.57 -3.89
CA ALA A 60 -1.53 14.85 -4.50
C ALA A 60 -1.98 14.00 -5.71
N GLU A 61 -3.20 13.43 -5.66
CA GLU A 61 -3.83 12.74 -6.81
C GLU A 61 -4.07 13.71 -7.97
N ALA A 62 -4.62 14.89 -7.71
CA ALA A 62 -4.88 15.89 -8.72
C ALA A 62 -3.60 16.39 -9.41
N GLN A 63 -2.46 16.30 -8.74
CA GLN A 63 -1.13 16.62 -9.28
C GLN A 63 -0.45 15.44 -9.99
N GLY A 64 -1.08 14.25 -10.00
CA GLY A 64 -0.50 13.04 -10.57
C GLY A 64 0.64 12.40 -9.75
N HIS A 65 0.89 12.89 -8.53
CA HIS A 65 2.00 12.43 -7.70
C HIS A 65 1.68 11.17 -6.89
N GLU A 66 0.39 10.98 -6.57
CA GLU A 66 -0.11 9.85 -5.79
C GLU A 66 -1.44 9.36 -6.33
N TYR A 67 -1.72 8.07 -6.17
CA TYR A 67 -3.05 7.50 -6.38
C TYR A 67 -3.46 6.72 -5.12
N PRO A 68 -4.28 7.32 -4.23
CA PRO A 68 -4.70 6.72 -2.99
C PRO A 68 -5.90 5.78 -3.19
N PHE A 69 -5.86 4.64 -2.48
CA PHE A 69 -6.94 3.65 -2.47
C PHE A 69 -7.43 3.38 -1.04
N VAL A 70 -8.73 3.14 -0.92
CA VAL A 70 -9.30 2.43 0.21
C VAL A 70 -9.29 0.93 -0.07
N VAL A 71 -9.12 0.14 0.97
CA VAL A 71 -9.16 -1.32 0.90
C VAL A 71 -10.50 -1.78 1.46
N VAL A 72 -11.33 -2.35 0.59
CA VAL A 72 -12.67 -2.84 0.94
C VAL A 72 -12.65 -4.36 0.99
N ARG A 73 -13.09 -4.94 2.09
CA ARG A 73 -13.25 -6.38 2.26
C ARG A 73 -14.54 -6.83 1.59
N LEU A 74 -14.45 -7.82 0.68
CA LEU A 74 -15.60 -8.21 -0.15
C LEU A 74 -16.67 -9.03 0.61
N THR A 75 -16.33 -9.66 1.73
CA THR A 75 -17.28 -10.48 2.49
C THR A 75 -18.35 -9.67 3.23
N ASP A 76 -18.02 -8.43 3.62
CA ASP A 76 -18.92 -7.57 4.42
C ASP A 76 -18.99 -6.13 3.93
N GLY A 77 -18.27 -5.77 2.85
CA GLY A 77 -18.24 -4.43 2.27
C GLY A 77 -17.54 -3.37 3.14
N ARG A 78 -16.86 -3.77 4.22
CA ARG A 78 -16.19 -2.82 5.13
C ARG A 78 -14.89 -2.30 4.57
N VAL A 79 -14.64 -1.01 4.77
CA VAL A 79 -13.31 -0.43 4.62
C VAL A 79 -12.43 -0.94 5.75
N ILE A 80 -11.32 -1.59 5.41
CA ILE A 80 -10.38 -2.21 6.34
C ILE A 80 -8.97 -1.64 6.26
N GLY A 81 -8.77 -0.57 5.53
CA GLY A 81 -7.45 0.05 5.40
C GLY A 81 -7.27 0.92 4.18
N SER A 82 -6.04 1.27 3.93
CA SER A 82 -5.63 2.11 2.79
C SER A 82 -4.26 1.73 2.29
N THR A 83 -4.00 2.04 1.04
CA THR A 83 -2.68 1.94 0.38
C THR A 83 -2.60 2.96 -0.74
N ARG A 84 -1.40 3.26 -1.26
CA ARG A 84 -1.22 4.25 -2.34
C ARG A 84 -0.14 3.84 -3.31
N TYR A 85 -0.28 4.30 -4.56
CA TYR A 85 0.88 4.60 -5.38
C TYR A 85 1.42 5.98 -4.98
N LEU A 86 2.73 6.10 -4.91
CA LEU A 86 3.49 7.30 -4.52
C LEU A 86 4.66 7.47 -5.49
N GLU A 87 5.28 8.65 -5.49
CA GLU A 87 6.49 8.90 -6.28
C GLU A 87 6.31 8.41 -7.72
N VAL A 88 5.19 8.82 -8.33
CA VAL A 88 4.86 8.44 -9.71
C VAL A 88 5.73 9.26 -10.65
N HIS A 89 6.61 8.59 -11.40
CA HIS A 89 7.46 9.18 -12.42
C HIS A 89 7.08 8.56 -13.78
N GLU A 90 6.20 9.27 -14.52
CA GLU A 90 5.65 8.74 -15.77
C GLU A 90 6.71 8.53 -16.84
N ASP A 91 7.64 9.47 -17.01
CA ASP A 91 8.72 9.40 -18.01
C ASP A 91 9.66 8.22 -17.74
N ASP A 92 9.94 7.93 -16.47
CA ASP A 92 10.78 6.80 -16.04
C ASP A 92 9.99 5.51 -15.85
N ARG A 93 8.67 5.56 -15.86
CA ARG A 93 7.76 4.43 -15.57
C ARG A 93 8.11 3.74 -14.24
N THR A 94 8.36 4.55 -13.21
CA THR A 94 8.64 4.06 -11.86
C THR A 94 7.60 4.54 -10.86
N VAL A 95 7.34 3.72 -9.85
CA VAL A 95 6.34 4.02 -8.81
C VAL A 95 6.72 3.38 -7.48
N GLU A 96 6.31 3.98 -6.38
CA GLU A 96 6.36 3.39 -5.04
C GLU A 96 4.98 2.91 -4.61
N ILE A 97 4.88 1.78 -3.92
CA ILE A 97 3.68 1.37 -3.19
C ILE A 97 3.93 1.58 -1.70
N GLY A 98 3.16 2.49 -1.10
CA GLY A 98 3.34 2.85 0.31
C GLY A 98 2.05 3.31 1.00
N TRP A 99 2.21 3.98 2.14
CA TRP A 99 1.10 4.42 3.01
C TRP A 99 0.09 3.31 3.32
N THR A 100 0.58 2.06 3.43
CA THR A 100 -0.25 0.88 3.60
C THR A 100 -0.50 0.61 5.07
N TRP A 101 -1.78 0.55 5.42
CA TRP A 101 -2.22 0.14 6.74
C TRP A 101 -3.55 -0.62 6.64
N TYR A 102 -3.82 -1.46 7.61
CA TYR A 102 -5.04 -2.27 7.72
C TYR A 102 -5.51 -2.31 9.16
N THR A 103 -6.80 -2.61 9.35
CA THR A 103 -7.37 -2.95 10.66
C THR A 103 -6.65 -4.16 11.27
N PRO A 104 -6.52 -4.26 12.60
CA PRO A 104 -5.81 -5.38 13.26
C PRO A 104 -6.35 -6.76 12.88
N ASP A 105 -7.65 -6.92 12.67
CA ASP A 105 -8.29 -8.17 12.23
C ASP A 105 -7.88 -8.62 10.82
N ALA A 106 -7.29 -7.72 10.02
CA ALA A 106 -6.77 -8.04 8.70
C ALA A 106 -5.26 -8.34 8.68
N TRP A 107 -4.57 -8.25 9.83
CA TRP A 107 -3.13 -8.50 9.91
C TRP A 107 -2.80 -9.99 9.81
N GLY A 108 -1.62 -10.29 9.29
CA GLY A 108 -1.10 -11.66 9.16
C GLY A 108 -1.78 -12.53 8.09
N GLY A 109 -2.92 -12.06 7.53
CA GLY A 109 -3.72 -12.80 6.57
C GLY A 109 -3.40 -12.51 5.10
N ILE A 110 -4.44 -12.72 4.27
CA ILE A 110 -4.38 -12.64 2.81
C ILE A 110 -4.48 -11.21 2.26
N VAL A 111 -4.97 -10.25 3.07
CA VAL A 111 -5.29 -8.89 2.63
C VAL A 111 -4.08 -8.17 2.05
N ASN A 112 -2.96 -8.11 2.79
CA ASN A 112 -1.76 -7.42 2.30
C ASN A 112 -1.14 -8.09 1.06
N PRO A 113 -0.97 -9.44 1.00
CA PRO A 113 -0.53 -10.09 -0.23
C PRO A 113 -1.42 -9.80 -1.43
N GLN A 114 -2.75 -9.82 -1.27
CA GLN A 114 -3.66 -9.57 -2.38
C GLN A 114 -3.63 -8.10 -2.81
N ALA A 115 -3.61 -7.14 -1.87
CA ALA A 115 -3.50 -5.72 -2.21
C ALA A 115 -2.21 -5.44 -2.98
N LYS A 116 -1.07 -5.99 -2.53
CA LYS A 116 0.22 -5.83 -3.23
C LYS A 116 0.22 -6.51 -4.59
N TYR A 117 -0.38 -7.68 -4.72
CA TYR A 117 -0.55 -8.37 -6.01
C TYR A 117 -1.36 -7.50 -6.99
N LEU A 118 -2.50 -6.97 -6.57
CA LEU A 118 -3.36 -6.14 -7.42
C LEU A 118 -2.64 -4.89 -7.91
N LEU A 119 -1.98 -4.17 -7.00
CA LEU A 119 -1.22 -2.97 -7.35
C LEU A 119 -0.04 -3.32 -8.28
N MET A 120 0.78 -4.30 -7.95
CA MET A 120 1.92 -4.68 -8.78
C MET A 120 1.51 -5.19 -10.15
N ARG A 121 0.43 -6.00 -10.23
CA ARG A 121 -0.10 -6.46 -11.51
C ARG A 121 -0.49 -5.28 -12.40
N HIS A 122 -1.27 -4.34 -11.86
CA HIS A 122 -1.67 -3.16 -12.60
C HIS A 122 -0.46 -2.30 -13.02
N ALA A 123 0.48 -2.08 -12.11
CA ALA A 123 1.67 -1.29 -12.42
C ALA A 123 2.51 -1.92 -13.55
N PHE A 124 2.80 -3.22 -13.48
CA PHE A 124 3.67 -3.87 -14.46
C PHE A 124 2.94 -4.24 -15.77
N GLU A 125 1.69 -4.72 -15.70
CA GLU A 125 1.02 -5.29 -16.88
C GLU A 125 0.19 -4.25 -17.65
N ASP A 126 -0.42 -3.28 -16.96
CA ASP A 126 -1.28 -2.30 -17.60
C ASP A 126 -0.56 -0.95 -17.80
N TRP A 127 0.19 -0.48 -16.80
CA TRP A 127 0.93 0.77 -16.84
C TRP A 127 2.38 0.61 -17.36
N HIS A 128 2.87 -0.63 -17.47
CA HIS A 128 4.21 -0.99 -17.95
C HIS A 128 5.35 -0.39 -17.13
N ALA A 129 5.21 -0.41 -15.79
CA ALA A 129 6.28 -0.02 -14.89
C ALA A 129 7.55 -0.84 -15.14
N ILE A 130 8.70 -0.18 -15.16
CA ILE A 130 9.99 -0.88 -15.15
C ILE A 130 10.44 -1.20 -13.72
N ARG A 131 9.84 -0.53 -12.71
CA ARG A 131 10.22 -0.64 -11.30
C ARG A 131 9.06 -0.28 -10.37
N VAL A 132 8.83 -1.10 -9.36
CA VAL A 132 7.97 -0.82 -8.21
C VAL A 132 8.81 -0.83 -6.95
N ALA A 133 8.88 0.32 -6.25
CA ALA A 133 9.59 0.45 -4.99
C ALA A 133 8.67 0.21 -3.78
N LEU A 134 9.25 -0.27 -2.69
CA LEU A 134 8.62 -0.39 -1.37
C LEU A 134 9.60 0.11 -0.32
N LYS A 135 9.14 0.97 0.58
CA LYS A 135 9.99 1.58 1.61
C LYS A 135 9.40 1.37 2.99
N THR A 136 10.25 1.21 3.99
CA THR A 136 9.82 1.13 5.39
C THR A 136 10.90 1.67 6.33
N ASP A 137 10.51 1.94 7.58
CA ASP A 137 11.47 2.30 8.64
C ASP A 137 12.41 1.14 8.93
N VAL A 138 13.70 1.41 9.16
CA VAL A 138 14.70 0.39 9.53
C VAL A 138 14.31 -0.36 10.81
N LYS A 139 13.56 0.28 11.72
CA LYS A 139 13.06 -0.32 12.96
C LYS A 139 11.81 -1.19 12.76
N ASN A 140 11.07 -1.01 11.64
CA ASN A 140 9.87 -1.81 11.33
C ASN A 140 10.26 -3.15 10.71
N VAL A 141 10.79 -4.06 11.52
CA VAL A 141 11.23 -5.40 11.08
C VAL A 141 10.09 -6.24 10.52
N HIS A 142 8.87 -6.03 11.03
CA HIS A 142 7.68 -6.73 10.55
C HIS A 142 7.37 -6.34 9.09
N SER A 143 7.37 -5.05 8.78
CA SER A 143 7.16 -4.57 7.40
C SER A 143 8.28 -5.04 6.47
N GLN A 144 9.54 -5.00 6.91
CA GLN A 144 10.66 -5.53 6.12
C GLN A 144 10.47 -7.02 5.79
N ALA A 145 10.06 -7.83 6.76
CA ALA A 145 9.79 -9.25 6.54
C ALA A 145 8.62 -9.46 5.56
N ALA A 146 7.54 -8.66 5.68
CA ALA A 146 6.42 -8.70 4.76
C ALA A 146 6.83 -8.35 3.33
N ILE A 147 7.63 -7.29 3.14
CA ILE A 147 8.14 -6.85 1.84
C ILE A 147 9.04 -7.94 1.20
N LYS A 148 9.95 -8.54 1.98
CA LYS A 148 10.79 -9.66 1.50
C LYS A 148 9.96 -10.86 1.06
N LYS A 149 8.87 -11.18 1.81
CA LYS A 149 7.95 -12.29 1.46
C LYS A 149 7.16 -12.04 0.16
N LEU A 150 7.06 -10.79 -0.32
CA LEU A 150 6.52 -10.50 -1.66
C LEU A 150 7.53 -10.84 -2.78
N GLY A 151 8.80 -10.97 -2.45
CA GLY A 151 9.89 -11.20 -3.40
C GLY A 151 10.66 -9.95 -3.78
N ALA A 152 10.43 -8.83 -3.11
CA ALA A 152 11.18 -7.60 -3.32
C ALA A 152 12.62 -7.73 -2.83
N ARG A 153 13.57 -7.17 -3.58
CA ARG A 153 15.00 -7.16 -3.24
C ARG A 153 15.37 -5.91 -2.47
N PHE A 154 16.24 -6.09 -1.48
CA PHE A 154 16.85 -4.99 -0.74
C PHE A 154 17.84 -4.23 -1.62
N GLU A 155 17.77 -2.91 -1.60
CA GLU A 155 18.68 -2.04 -2.37
C GLU A 155 19.59 -1.19 -1.49
N GLY A 156 19.13 -0.83 -0.30
CA GLY A 156 19.93 -0.01 0.60
C GLY A 156 19.13 0.62 1.74
N THR A 157 19.85 1.42 2.53
CA THR A 157 19.28 2.20 3.63
C THR A 157 19.59 3.68 3.44
N MET A 158 18.55 4.49 3.36
CA MET A 158 18.65 5.95 3.32
C MET A 158 18.74 6.46 4.76
N ARG A 159 19.92 6.94 5.17
CA ARG A 159 20.14 7.45 6.53
C ARG A 159 19.49 8.82 6.72
N ASN A 160 18.86 9.05 7.90
CA ASN A 160 18.22 10.31 8.27
C ASN A 160 17.25 10.84 7.19
N GLN A 161 16.50 9.94 6.55
CA GLN A 161 15.65 10.26 5.40
C GLN A 161 14.40 11.07 5.83
N ARG A 162 13.92 10.88 7.05
CA ARG A 162 12.77 11.60 7.61
C ARG A 162 12.95 11.87 9.10
N ILE A 163 12.11 12.75 9.64
CA ILE A 163 11.95 12.97 11.10
C ILE A 163 10.66 12.24 11.51
N ARG A 164 10.74 11.40 12.56
CA ARG A 164 9.57 10.75 13.15
C ARG A 164 8.75 11.74 13.98
N PRO A 165 7.48 11.43 14.28
CA PRO A 165 6.65 12.30 15.14
C PRO A 165 7.24 12.58 16.53
N ASP A 166 8.11 11.71 17.04
CA ASP A 166 8.84 11.87 18.31
C ASP A 166 10.12 12.73 18.19
N GLY A 167 10.39 13.28 17.01
CA GLY A 167 11.58 14.08 16.72
C GLY A 167 12.84 13.28 16.40
N THR A 168 12.83 11.96 16.49
CA THR A 168 14.00 11.13 16.15
C THR A 168 14.18 10.99 14.64
N TYR A 169 15.41 10.71 14.21
CA TYR A 169 15.70 10.51 12.79
C TYR A 169 15.31 9.09 12.35
N ARG A 170 14.67 9.02 11.20
CA ARG A 170 14.28 7.78 10.55
C ARG A 170 15.26 7.41 9.46
N ASP A 171 15.85 6.24 9.57
CA ASP A 171 16.49 5.57 8.45
C ASP A 171 15.45 4.75 7.71
N THR A 172 15.43 4.85 6.39
CA THR A 172 14.45 4.18 5.55
C THR A 172 15.12 3.07 4.74
N VAL A 173 14.61 1.87 4.88
CA VAL A 173 15.03 0.71 4.08
C VAL A 173 14.26 0.71 2.76
N VAL A 174 15.00 0.55 1.65
CA VAL A 174 14.46 0.55 0.29
C VAL A 174 14.53 -0.86 -0.28
N PHE A 175 13.42 -1.29 -0.84
CA PHE A 175 13.27 -2.53 -1.61
C PHE A 175 12.63 -2.22 -2.95
N SER A 176 12.83 -3.10 -3.92
CA SER A 176 12.15 -3.02 -5.21
C SER A 176 11.86 -4.37 -5.83
N ILE A 177 10.98 -4.34 -6.80
CA ILE A 177 10.76 -5.37 -7.82
C ILE A 177 10.90 -4.67 -9.15
N ILE A 178 11.66 -5.23 -10.09
CA ILE A 178 11.81 -4.71 -11.44
C ILE A 178 11.03 -5.56 -12.45
N GLU A 179 10.79 -5.00 -13.65
CA GLU A 179 10.00 -5.63 -14.70
C GLU A 179 10.42 -7.08 -14.98
N SER A 180 11.74 -7.36 -15.11
CA SER A 180 12.25 -8.70 -15.37
C SER A 180 12.02 -9.71 -14.23
N GLU A 181 11.77 -9.26 -13.01
CA GLU A 181 11.50 -10.10 -11.84
C GLU A 181 10.00 -10.39 -11.66
N TRP A 182 9.14 -9.52 -12.24
CA TRP A 182 7.70 -9.58 -12.05
C TRP A 182 7.08 -10.96 -12.40
N PRO A 183 7.40 -11.64 -13.50
CA PRO A 183 6.81 -12.94 -13.80
C PRO A 183 7.01 -13.98 -12.68
N GLY A 184 8.21 -14.03 -12.09
CA GLY A 184 8.50 -14.93 -10.97
C GLY A 184 7.83 -14.51 -9.66
N VAL A 185 7.72 -13.21 -9.40
CA VAL A 185 7.00 -12.66 -8.24
C VAL A 185 5.51 -12.93 -8.37
N LYS A 186 4.92 -12.69 -9.54
CA LYS A 186 3.52 -12.95 -9.86
C LYS A 186 3.13 -14.39 -9.57
N LEU A 187 3.88 -15.36 -10.12
CA LEU A 187 3.60 -16.78 -9.93
C LEU A 187 3.60 -17.17 -8.44
N ARG A 188 4.55 -16.67 -7.65
CA ARG A 188 4.60 -16.96 -6.21
C ARG A 188 3.43 -16.35 -5.45
N LEU A 189 3.02 -15.14 -5.81
CA LEU A 189 1.87 -14.46 -5.18
C LEU A 189 0.56 -15.16 -5.56
N GLU A 190 0.36 -15.52 -6.82
CA GLU A 190 -0.82 -16.25 -7.27
C GLU A 190 -0.96 -17.59 -6.55
N LYS A 191 0.14 -18.36 -6.44
CA LYS A 191 0.14 -19.60 -5.67
C LYS A 191 -0.25 -19.35 -4.21
N ARG A 192 0.36 -18.36 -3.56
CA ARG A 192 0.03 -18.00 -2.15
C ARG A 192 -1.43 -17.62 -1.97
N LEU A 193 -2.01 -16.88 -2.93
CA LEU A 193 -3.40 -16.47 -2.91
C LEU A 193 -4.35 -17.67 -3.10
N ALA A 194 -4.00 -18.60 -4.00
CA ALA A 194 -4.76 -19.83 -4.23
C ALA A 194 -4.74 -20.76 -3.00
N ASP A 195 -3.56 -20.99 -2.42
CA ASP A 195 -3.39 -21.83 -1.23
C ASP A 195 -4.23 -21.33 -0.04
N ALA A 196 -4.31 -19.99 0.14
CA ALA A 196 -5.13 -19.38 1.18
C ALA A 196 -6.64 -19.47 0.91
N SER A 197 -7.06 -19.45 -0.34
CA SER A 197 -8.47 -19.61 -0.72
C SER A 197 -8.97 -21.05 -0.57
N GLY A 198 -8.08 -22.04 -0.70
CA GLY A 198 -8.40 -23.48 -0.50
C GLY A 198 -8.44 -23.92 0.96
N GLN A 199 -8.05 -23.06 1.91
CA GLN A 199 -8.04 -23.34 3.35
C GLN A 199 -9.24 -22.75 4.12
N GLN A 200 -10.21 -22.16 3.42
CA GLN A 200 -11.47 -21.73 4.07
C GLN A 200 -12.38 -22.97 4.22
N PRO A 201 -12.79 -23.30 5.48
CA PRO A 201 -13.64 -24.47 5.77
C PRO A 201 -15.05 -24.31 5.22
#